data_11541582ccce7ef6670c9b2436429cdf
#
_entry.id   11541582ccce7ef6670c9b2436429cdf
#
_cell.length_a   1.000
_cell.length_b   1.000
_cell.length_c   1.000
_cell.angle_alpha   90.00
_cell.angle_beta   90.00
_cell.angle_gamma   90.00
#
_symmetry.space_group_name_H-M   'P 1'
#
loop_
_entity.id
_entity.type
_entity.pdbx_description
1 polymer ?
#
loop_
_entity_poly.entity_id
_entity_poly.type
_entity_poly.pdbx_seq_one_letter_code
_entity_poly.pdbx_strand_id
1 'polypeptide(L)'
;MKLLILIVTLATGSAFFLPKQNDIVGTWVLDTAEKKCEAAVLRIQMAEGYFTGKLDIPDQQLYDRPVTVQFNQDKIKVLLDSKGSCFIEGVVTDSMILGQSAVCGQMEPVKFYRVKN
;
A
#
# COMPACT_ATOMS: atom_id res chain seq x y z
N MET A 1 -29.24 -25.28 -13.81
CA MET A 1 -28.97 -24.87 -13.65
C MET A 1 -29.00 -23.92 -13.05
N LYS A 2 -29.37 -23.44 -12.93
CA LYS A 2 -29.52 -22.47 -12.31
C LYS A 2 -28.99 -22.42 -11.11
N LEU A 3 -28.77 -23.15 -10.65
CA LEU A 3 -28.29 -23.11 -9.52
C LEU A 3 -27.06 -22.57 -9.47
N LEU A 4 -26.44 -22.80 -10.22
CA LEU A 4 -25.24 -22.36 -10.20
C LEU A 4 -25.20 -20.93 -10.13
N ILE A 5 -26.04 -20.46 -10.63
CA ILE A 5 -26.13 -19.14 -10.61
C ILE A 5 -25.97 -18.60 -9.34
N LEU A 6 -26.61 -19.15 -8.60
CA LEU A 6 -26.60 -18.64 -7.38
C LEU A 6 -25.39 -18.63 -6.79
N ILE A 7 -24.81 -19.51 -6.99
CA ILE A 7 -23.66 -19.61 -6.40
C ILE A 7 -22.91 -18.47 -6.66
N VAL A 8 -22.91 -18.15 -7.75
CA VAL A 8 -22.28 -17.08 -8.12
C VAL A 8 -22.53 -15.97 -7.31
N THR A 9 -23.70 -15.75 -7.21
CA THR A 9 -24.00 -14.64 -6.49
C THR A 9 -23.39 -14.57 -5.25
N LEU A 10 -23.41 -15.53 -4.64
CA LEU A 10 -23.00 -15.38 -3.40
C LEU A 10 -21.69 -15.14 -3.29
N ALA A 11 -21.14 -15.72 -4.03
CA ALA A 11 -19.77 -15.61 -3.94
C ALA A 11 -19.55 -14.19 -3.97
N THR A 12 -20.33 -13.65 -4.60
CA THR A 12 -20.08 -12.37 -4.76
C THR A 12 -19.91 -11.68 -3.60
N GLY A 13 -20.65 -11.80 -2.81
CA GLY A 13 -20.62 -10.98 -1.75
C GLY A 13 -19.33 -10.72 -1.22
N SER A 14 -18.72 -11.67 -0.82
CA SER A 14 -17.58 -11.42 -0.11
C SER A 14 -16.46 -11.03 -0.93
N ALA A 15 -16.44 -11.50 -2.02
CA ALA A 15 -15.32 -11.22 -2.81
C ALA A 15 -15.14 -9.77 -2.88
N PHE A 16 -16.15 -9.17 -2.63
CA PHE A 16 -16.07 -7.85 -2.77
C PHE A 16 -15.22 -7.11 -1.94
N PHE A 17 -14.85 -7.54 -0.92
CA PHE A 17 -14.09 -6.72 -0.06
C PHE A 17 -12.62 -6.77 -0.36
N LEU A 18 -12.21 -7.51 -1.35
CA LEU A 18 -10.82 -7.49 -1.72
C LEU A 18 -10.60 -6.37 -2.72
N PRO A 19 -9.64 -5.51 -2.53
CA PRO A 19 -9.38 -4.46 -3.49
C PRO A 19 -8.89 -5.05 -4.80
N LYS A 20 -9.19 -4.40 -5.89
CA LYS A 20 -8.69 -4.82 -7.17
C LYS A 20 -7.24 -4.39 -7.27
N GLN A 21 -6.50 -5.01 -8.19
CA GLN A 21 -5.11 -4.68 -8.29
C GLN A 21 -4.85 -3.20 -8.47
N ASN A 22 -5.57 -2.56 -9.34
CA ASN A 22 -5.27 -1.15 -9.58
C ASN A 22 -5.82 -0.24 -8.51
N ASP A 23 -6.46 -0.80 -7.48
CA ASP A 23 -6.97 0.05 -6.41
C ASP A 23 -5.85 0.64 -5.58
N ILE A 24 -4.62 0.11 -5.67
CA ILE A 24 -3.56 0.70 -4.89
C ILE A 24 -2.81 1.78 -5.67
N VAL A 25 -3.13 1.97 -6.94
CA VAL A 25 -2.47 3.00 -7.73
C VAL A 25 -2.90 4.37 -7.23
N GLY A 26 -1.95 5.24 -6.98
CA GLY A 26 -2.26 6.58 -6.50
C GLY A 26 -1.22 7.07 -5.52
N THR A 27 -1.58 8.10 -4.80
CA THR A 27 -0.69 8.76 -3.84
C THR A 27 -1.19 8.51 -2.43
N TRP A 28 -0.29 8.10 -1.58
CA TRP A 28 -0.61 7.76 -0.20
C TRP A 28 0.29 8.58 0.72
N VAL A 29 -0.29 9.17 1.74
CA VAL A 29 0.44 10.07 2.63
C VAL A 29 0.44 9.51 4.04
N LEU A 30 1.60 9.46 4.66
CA LEU A 30 1.74 8.94 6.00
C LEU A 30 1.07 9.85 7.01
N ASP A 31 0.27 9.28 7.89
CA ASP A 31 -0.35 10.02 8.97
C ASP A 31 0.74 10.26 10.02
N THR A 32 1.04 11.52 10.25
CA THR A 32 2.09 11.88 11.20
C THR A 32 1.55 12.44 12.50
N ALA A 33 0.26 12.31 12.74
CA ALA A 33 -0.35 12.94 13.91
C ALA A 33 0.30 12.48 15.22
N GLU A 34 0.67 11.24 15.32
CA GLU A 34 1.28 10.77 16.54
C GLU A 34 2.63 10.19 16.26
N LYS A 35 3.29 10.69 15.25
CA LYS A 35 4.44 10.03 14.81
C LYS A 35 5.73 10.40 15.32
N LYS A 36 6.58 9.46 15.36
CA LYS A 36 7.95 9.71 15.62
C LYS A 36 8.71 9.68 14.31
N CYS A 37 8.09 9.20 13.28
CA CYS A 37 8.72 9.17 11.96
C CYS A 37 8.41 10.43 11.21
N GLU A 38 9.25 10.75 10.25
CA GLU A 38 9.04 11.93 9.44
C GLU A 38 7.93 11.70 8.45
N ALA A 39 7.45 12.75 7.86
CA ALA A 39 6.43 12.67 6.82
C ALA A 39 6.94 11.83 5.66
N ALA A 40 6.06 11.16 5.01
CA ALA A 40 6.40 10.35 3.84
C ALA A 40 5.23 10.33 2.88
N VAL A 41 5.55 10.31 1.59
CA VAL A 41 4.55 10.23 0.54
C VAL A 41 4.94 9.07 -0.36
N LEU A 42 4.02 8.14 -0.56
CA LEU A 42 4.25 6.98 -1.39
C LEU A 42 3.37 7.09 -2.63
N ARG A 43 3.95 7.01 -3.80
CA ARG A 43 3.20 7.06 -5.05
C ARG A 43 3.35 5.74 -5.76
N ILE A 44 2.25 5.09 -6.07
CA ILE A 44 2.23 3.78 -6.68
C ILE A 44 1.62 3.87 -8.07
N GLN A 45 2.27 3.26 -9.03
CA GLN A 45 1.81 3.22 -10.40
C GLN A 45 1.88 1.80 -10.91
N MET A 46 1.13 1.53 -11.95
CA MET A 46 1.19 0.24 -12.63
C MET A 46 1.86 0.47 -13.97
N ALA A 47 2.86 -0.31 -14.29
CA ALA A 47 3.55 -0.21 -15.55
C ALA A 47 3.85 -1.60 -16.06
N GLU A 48 3.44 -1.89 -17.28
CA GLU A 48 3.78 -3.16 -17.91
C GLU A 48 3.41 -4.38 -17.10
N GLY A 49 2.30 -4.28 -16.42
CA GLY A 49 1.79 -5.46 -15.71
C GLY A 49 2.27 -5.62 -14.28
N TYR A 50 3.08 -4.70 -13.79
CA TYR A 50 3.48 -4.79 -12.39
C TYR A 50 3.51 -3.41 -11.76
N PHE A 51 3.55 -3.39 -10.44
CA PHE A 51 3.52 -2.14 -9.72
C PHE A 51 4.91 -1.59 -9.54
N THR A 52 5.00 -0.28 -9.61
CA THR A 52 6.22 0.43 -9.27
C THR A 52 5.84 1.54 -8.31
N GLY A 53 6.79 2.01 -7.57
CA GLY A 53 6.51 3.08 -6.63
C GLY A 53 7.67 4.01 -6.44
N LYS A 54 7.36 5.18 -5.90
CA LYS A 54 8.37 6.16 -5.52
C LYS A 54 8.00 6.70 -4.16
N LEU A 55 9.00 6.96 -3.36
CA LEU A 55 8.81 7.40 -2.00
C LEU A 55 9.56 8.68 -1.77
N ASP A 56 8.89 9.65 -1.14
CA ASP A 56 9.52 10.88 -0.70
C ASP A 56 9.57 10.89 0.81
N ILE A 57 10.70 11.21 1.39
CA ILE A 57 10.83 11.46 2.82
C ILE A 57 11.56 12.78 2.94
N PRO A 58 10.82 13.88 2.91
CA PRO A 58 11.45 15.22 2.82
C PRO A 58 12.44 15.53 3.93
N ASP A 59 12.17 15.09 5.13
CA ASP A 59 13.09 15.40 6.23
C ASP A 59 14.44 14.73 6.04
N GLN A 60 14.53 13.72 5.20
CA GLN A 60 15.78 13.08 4.89
C GLN A 60 16.28 13.50 3.51
N GLN A 61 15.60 14.47 2.90
CA GLN A 61 15.95 14.97 1.58
C GLN A 61 15.93 13.84 0.55
N LEU A 62 15.03 12.90 0.73
CA LEU A 62 14.83 11.83 -0.23
C LEU A 62 13.59 12.13 -1.03
N TYR A 63 13.74 12.16 -2.35
CA TYR A 63 12.63 12.45 -3.24
C TYR A 63 12.66 11.46 -4.39
N ASP A 64 11.50 10.99 -4.80
CA ASP A 64 11.36 10.08 -5.93
C ASP A 64 12.22 8.83 -5.81
N ARG A 65 12.40 8.37 -4.57
CA ARG A 65 13.21 7.17 -4.37
C ARG A 65 12.44 5.97 -4.88
N PRO A 66 12.99 5.22 -5.81
CA PRO A 66 12.28 4.05 -6.33
C PRO A 66 12.10 2.99 -5.25
N VAL A 67 10.95 2.38 -5.22
CA VAL A 67 10.66 1.30 -4.28
C VAL A 67 10.00 0.17 -5.04
N THR A 68 10.10 -1.03 -4.51
CA THR A 68 9.45 -2.19 -5.07
C THR A 68 8.15 -2.43 -4.35
N VAL A 69 7.07 -2.58 -5.08
CA VAL A 69 5.75 -2.76 -4.48
C VAL A 69 5.24 -4.16 -4.80
N GLN A 70 4.86 -4.89 -3.77
CA GLN A 70 4.27 -6.20 -3.90
C GLN A 70 2.88 -6.14 -3.31
N PHE A 71 1.89 -6.63 -4.02
CA PHE A 71 0.52 -6.57 -3.56
C PHE A 71 -0.18 -7.87 -3.89
N ASN A 72 -0.79 -8.48 -2.89
CA ASN A 72 -1.50 -9.73 -3.06
C ASN A 72 -2.74 -9.71 -2.20
N GLN A 73 -3.89 -9.82 -2.83
CA GLN A 73 -5.18 -9.74 -2.16
C GLN A 73 -5.35 -8.35 -1.54
N ASP A 74 -5.22 -8.24 -0.24
CA ASP A 74 -5.29 -6.93 0.39
C ASP A 74 -3.98 -6.58 1.08
N LYS A 75 -2.93 -7.39 0.90
CA LYS A 75 -1.68 -7.15 1.60
C LYS A 75 -0.67 -6.49 0.69
N ILE A 76 -0.04 -5.47 1.21
CA ILE A 76 0.95 -4.73 0.45
C ILE A 76 2.27 -4.76 1.17
N LYS A 77 3.35 -4.86 0.42
CA LYS A 77 4.69 -4.74 0.97
C LYS A 77 5.49 -3.86 0.05
N VAL A 78 6.10 -2.84 0.61
CA VAL A 78 6.90 -1.89 -0.13
C VAL A 78 8.32 -2.03 0.35
N LEU A 79 9.23 -2.41 -0.53
CA LEU A 79 10.62 -2.63 -0.17
C LEU A 79 11.42 -1.41 -0.58
N LEU A 80 12.15 -0.86 0.37
CA LEU A 80 12.91 0.34 0.14
C LEU A 80 14.35 0.05 -0.23
N ASP A 81 14.82 -1.15 0.07
CA ASP A 81 16.18 -1.50 -0.30
C ASP A 81 16.19 -2.93 -0.86
N SER A 82 17.27 -3.29 -1.49
CA SER A 82 17.35 -4.60 -2.12
C SER A 82 17.51 -5.73 -1.11
N LYS A 83 17.88 -5.42 0.12
CA LYS A 83 18.05 -6.45 1.12
C LYS A 83 16.76 -6.75 1.86
N GLY A 84 15.76 -5.91 1.70
CA GLY A 84 14.52 -6.13 2.41
C GLY A 84 14.54 -5.73 3.87
N SER A 85 15.56 -5.01 4.29
CA SER A 85 15.64 -4.61 5.69
C SER A 85 14.86 -3.34 5.98
N CYS A 86 14.58 -2.54 4.97
CA CYS A 86 13.74 -1.36 5.12
C CYS A 86 12.50 -1.58 4.32
N PHE A 87 11.35 -1.55 4.97
CA PHE A 87 10.10 -1.88 4.28
C PHE A 87 8.89 -1.30 4.99
N ILE A 88 7.80 -1.28 4.29
CA ILE A 88 6.48 -0.97 4.82
C ILE A 88 5.61 -2.13 4.44
N GLU A 89 4.84 -2.68 5.37
CA GLU A 89 3.93 -3.76 5.02
C GLU A 89 2.62 -3.57 5.76
N GLY A 90 1.54 -3.96 5.16
CA GLY A 90 0.25 -3.78 5.79
C GLY A 90 -0.90 -4.27 4.95
N VAL A 91 -2.08 -3.81 5.32
CA VAL A 91 -3.32 -4.18 4.68
C VAL A 91 -3.92 -2.93 4.06
N VAL A 92 -4.36 -3.05 2.82
CA VAL A 92 -4.94 -1.94 2.09
C VAL A 92 -6.46 -2.00 2.23
N THR A 93 -7.05 -0.89 2.59
CA THR A 93 -8.50 -0.74 2.57
C THR A 93 -8.80 0.33 1.52
N ASP A 94 -10.06 0.72 1.43
CA ASP A 94 -10.46 1.69 0.44
C ASP A 94 -9.64 2.96 0.48
N SER A 95 -9.35 3.46 1.62
CA SER A 95 -8.73 4.77 1.75
C SER A 95 -7.45 4.76 2.59
N MET A 96 -7.03 3.62 3.09
CA MET A 96 -5.90 3.58 4.01
C MET A 96 -5.02 2.37 3.80
N ILE A 97 -3.78 2.49 4.19
CA ILE A 97 -2.89 1.35 4.37
C ILE A 97 -2.55 1.34 5.85
N LEU A 98 -2.86 0.23 6.50
CA LEU A 98 -2.58 0.07 7.92
C LEU A 98 -1.53 -1.01 8.08
N GLY A 99 -0.44 -0.69 8.72
CA GLY A 99 0.60 -1.69 8.84
C GLY A 99 1.76 -1.27 9.71
N GLN A 100 2.93 -1.70 9.34
CA GLN A 100 4.14 -1.45 10.09
C GLN A 100 5.24 -1.03 9.14
N SER A 101 6.20 -0.30 9.65
CA SER A 101 7.27 0.22 8.86
C SER A 101 8.60 0.09 9.59
N ALA A 102 9.64 -0.24 8.86
CA ALA A 102 10.99 -0.20 9.37
C ALA A 102 11.74 1.01 8.79
N VAL A 103 11.03 1.94 8.17
CA VAL A 103 11.65 3.09 7.53
C VAL A 103 12.38 3.97 8.52
N CYS A 104 11.89 4.06 9.73
CA CYS A 104 12.49 4.93 10.75
C CYS A 104 13.53 4.22 11.59
N GLY A 105 13.96 3.07 11.17
CA GLY A 105 14.97 2.33 11.92
C GLY A 105 14.43 1.40 12.98
N GLN A 106 13.15 1.46 13.26
CA GLN A 106 12.49 0.59 14.20
C GLN A 106 11.18 0.17 13.62
N MET A 107 10.66 -0.96 14.06
CA MET A 107 9.33 -1.37 13.64
C MET A 107 8.32 -0.49 14.34
N GLU A 108 7.55 0.24 13.58
CA GLU A 108 6.52 1.11 14.13
C GLU A 108 5.23 0.96 13.35
N PRO A 109 4.09 1.06 14.00
CA PRO A 109 2.84 1.05 13.28
C PRO A 109 2.73 2.29 12.43
N VAL A 110 2.21 2.14 11.25
CA VAL A 110 2.04 3.26 10.33
C VAL A 110 0.66 3.22 9.70
N LYS A 111 0.20 4.38 9.27
CA LYS A 111 -1.06 4.48 8.60
C LYS A 111 -0.87 5.48 7.48
N PHE A 112 -1.20 5.08 6.28
CA PHE A 112 -1.16 5.97 5.13
C PHE A 112 -2.58 6.23 4.68
N TYR A 113 -2.86 7.44 4.26
CA TYR A 113 -4.16 7.80 3.71
C TYR A 113 -4.02 8.07 2.23
N ARG A 114 -5.03 7.66 1.48
CA ARG A 114 -5.03 7.91 0.05
C ARG A 114 -5.40 9.36 -0.20
N VAL A 115 -4.65 10.00 -1.07
CA VAL A 115 -4.96 11.36 -1.47
C VAL A 115 -5.99 11.26 -2.57
N LYS A 116 -7.05 12.03 -2.46
CA LYS A 116 -8.07 12.04 -3.47
C LYS A 116 -7.82 13.17 -4.43
N ASN A 117 -8.05 12.92 -5.69
CA ASN A 117 -7.85 13.94 -6.71
C ASN A 117 -9.16 14.57 -7.12
#